data_56bd9d06f6d5bae3586d4936130c8942
#
_entry.id   56bd9d06f6d5bae3586d4936130c8942
#
_cell.length_a   1.000
_cell.length_b   1.000
_cell.length_c   1.000
_cell.angle_alpha   90.00
_cell.angle_beta   90.00
_cell.angle_gamma   90.00
#
_symmetry.space_group_name_H-M   'P 1'
#
loop_
_entity.id
_entity.type
_entity.pdbx_description
1 polymer ?
#
loop_
_entity_poly.entity_id
_entity_poly.type
_entity_poly.pdbx_seq_one_letter_code
_entity_poly.pdbx_strand_id
1 'polypeptide(L)'
;MKKPISRIIIVCLLMLCMMGALIYRLGTLTIKEGEKWAQTADSRSTQTIAIKGERGRIMDRNGVVLAYSETCYNVEFLRNADNRTSYDSAVYTESLIKAIEIIERSGGQTIDTSYIVMDENGEIAYDWRISGVESSEAIERVRRIRYKNFCEGMYISIKDPAYKEYPKDPTKWDMDLWPTAEYAYNYLRKTWYIPEEYTFEQAKKIISIRQEVNLNNYRAYEPITIAYNVGQEVVSEIVERSGELVGVQIAQSTTRVYPRGETAAHIVGYLSRNADTVSAAKLIAMGYTRAQLEPYYLKNDDGTYSMGDDGDYQIKMTDMGYAYSDYIGVSGLEYTMEAYLTGATNEHQGKREVEINKNLSITRELSYVEATNGNDVMSTIDIELQTVCENALGSLITKMREQEQQMIEEDAAKPEKDQKYQGKDITLASTGAIVVMDPRNGEVLASASYPSYDPNWFMQGLTKEQSEYLFGEAATDTTPLRNKAVSARYAPGSIFKPLTGVAGVSEGVVSIDEIVNDHGDSGYYYFYSVDENGKTVVQKQGAPRCWSYSNHTAHANINLTQALTFSCNY
;
A
#
# COMPACT_ATOMS: atom_id res chain seq x y z
N MET A 1 -47.47 -76.25 16.85
CA MET A 1 -47.67 -74.77 16.74
C MET A 1 -47.12 -74.03 17.96
N LYS A 2 -45.80 -73.99 18.18
CA LYS A 2 -45.16 -73.26 19.31
C LYS A 2 -44.01 -72.31 18.91
N LYS A 3 -43.84 -71.97 17.64
CA LYS A 3 -42.72 -71.13 17.15
C LYS A 3 -42.97 -69.62 16.92
N PRO A 4 -44.18 -69.05 16.82
CA PRO A 4 -44.38 -67.59 16.64
C PRO A 4 -44.15 -66.76 17.90
N ILE A 5 -44.49 -67.30 19.08
CA ILE A 5 -44.42 -66.55 20.36
C ILE A 5 -42.94 -66.22 20.73
N SER A 6 -42.01 -67.13 20.51
CA SER A 6 -40.59 -66.89 20.82
C SER A 6 -39.96 -65.80 19.92
N ARG A 7 -40.40 -65.70 18.67
CA ARG A 7 -39.92 -64.65 17.74
C ARG A 7 -40.45 -63.29 18.14
N ILE A 8 -41.69 -63.17 18.56
CA ILE A 8 -42.29 -61.94 19.06
C ILE A 8 -41.59 -61.47 20.33
N ILE A 9 -41.28 -62.37 21.26
CA ILE A 9 -40.53 -62.04 22.49
C ILE A 9 -39.14 -61.54 22.18
N ILE A 10 -38.43 -62.14 21.21
CA ILE A 10 -37.08 -61.69 20.78
C ILE A 10 -37.15 -60.28 20.15
N VAL A 11 -38.14 -60.00 19.31
CA VAL A 11 -38.34 -58.69 18.71
C VAL A 11 -38.66 -57.63 19.76
N CYS A 12 -39.54 -57.96 20.74
CA CYS A 12 -39.87 -57.06 21.86
C CYS A 12 -38.62 -56.79 22.75
N LEU A 13 -37.80 -57.80 23.02
CA LEU A 13 -36.54 -57.61 23.75
C LEU A 13 -35.55 -56.73 23.01
N LEU A 14 -35.38 -56.92 21.69
CA LEU A 14 -34.57 -56.06 20.84
C LEU A 14 -35.05 -54.60 20.79
N MET A 15 -36.38 -54.39 20.71
CA MET A 15 -36.97 -53.07 20.80
C MET A 15 -36.73 -52.40 22.17
N LEU A 16 -36.86 -53.14 23.25
CA LEU A 16 -36.57 -52.68 24.62
C LEU A 16 -35.09 -52.30 24.80
N CYS A 17 -34.17 -53.09 24.26
CA CYS A 17 -32.74 -52.79 24.28
C CYS A 17 -32.41 -51.55 23.45
N MET A 18 -32.98 -51.39 22.24
CA MET A 18 -32.83 -50.19 21.44
C MET A 18 -33.39 -48.96 22.14
N MET A 19 -34.57 -49.07 22.74
CA MET A 19 -35.18 -47.97 23.50
C MET A 19 -34.37 -47.59 24.74
N GLY A 20 -33.80 -48.58 25.44
CA GLY A 20 -32.87 -48.36 26.55
C GLY A 20 -31.59 -47.63 26.11
N ALA A 21 -31.02 -48.01 24.96
CA ALA A 21 -29.86 -47.33 24.39
C ALA A 21 -30.16 -45.90 23.95
N LEU A 22 -31.34 -45.65 23.37
CA LEU A 22 -31.77 -44.28 23.00
C LEU A 22 -32.00 -43.40 24.24
N ILE A 23 -32.65 -43.95 25.30
CA ILE A 23 -32.83 -43.21 26.55
C ILE A 23 -31.50 -42.89 27.22
N TYR A 24 -30.57 -43.86 27.25
CA TYR A 24 -29.22 -43.65 27.76
C TYR A 24 -28.48 -42.57 26.96
N ARG A 25 -28.53 -42.64 25.63
CA ARG A 25 -27.90 -41.63 24.76
C ARG A 25 -28.54 -40.25 24.91
N LEU A 26 -29.86 -40.17 25.00
CA LEU A 26 -30.59 -38.93 25.28
C LEU A 26 -30.20 -38.36 26.65
N GLY A 27 -30.12 -39.17 27.67
CA GLY A 27 -29.66 -38.74 29.01
C GLY A 27 -28.22 -38.25 29.01
N THR A 28 -27.31 -38.91 28.27
CA THR A 28 -25.92 -38.41 28.12
C THR A 28 -25.87 -37.08 27.39
N LEU A 29 -26.63 -36.90 26.32
CA LEU A 29 -26.69 -35.66 25.55
C LEU A 29 -27.32 -34.50 26.31
N THR A 30 -28.41 -34.76 27.08
CA THR A 30 -29.16 -33.69 27.76
C THR A 30 -28.62 -33.36 29.15
N ILE A 31 -28.15 -34.36 29.92
CA ILE A 31 -27.75 -34.17 31.32
C ILE A 31 -26.24 -34.04 31.45
N LYS A 32 -25.47 -34.91 30.79
CA LYS A 32 -24.00 -34.95 30.94
C LYS A 32 -23.27 -33.98 29.99
N GLU A 33 -23.76 -33.84 28.77
CA GLU A 33 -23.18 -33.01 27.73
C GLU A 33 -24.05 -31.76 27.44
N GLY A 34 -25.18 -31.58 28.10
CA GLY A 34 -26.17 -30.53 27.83
C GLY A 34 -25.57 -29.12 27.94
N GLU A 35 -24.80 -28.88 29.00
CA GLU A 35 -24.12 -27.61 29.22
C GLU A 35 -23.09 -27.32 28.12
N LYS A 36 -22.31 -28.31 27.70
CA LYS A 36 -21.38 -28.20 26.59
C LYS A 36 -22.08 -27.90 25.25
N TRP A 37 -23.20 -28.55 25.00
CA TRP A 37 -23.98 -28.30 23.77
C TRP A 37 -24.71 -26.97 23.80
N ALA A 38 -25.18 -26.52 24.99
CA ALA A 38 -25.73 -25.18 25.16
C ALA A 38 -24.66 -24.12 24.90
N GLN A 39 -23.48 -24.22 25.49
CA GLN A 39 -22.34 -23.30 25.22
C GLN A 39 -21.92 -23.33 23.76
N THR A 40 -21.92 -24.50 23.11
CA THR A 40 -21.61 -24.60 21.68
C THR A 40 -22.69 -23.98 20.81
N ALA A 41 -23.97 -24.08 21.19
CA ALA A 41 -25.06 -23.43 20.49
C ALA A 41 -25.02 -21.90 20.67
N ASP A 42 -24.78 -21.43 21.88
CA ASP A 42 -24.60 -19.99 22.16
C ASP A 42 -23.40 -19.40 21.42
N SER A 43 -22.27 -20.08 21.42
CA SER A 43 -21.08 -19.62 20.68
C SER A 43 -21.24 -19.64 19.15
N ARG A 44 -22.18 -20.43 18.62
CA ARG A 44 -22.53 -20.44 17.19
C ARG A 44 -23.57 -19.39 16.81
N SER A 45 -24.34 -18.92 17.79
CA SER A 45 -25.38 -17.90 17.59
C SER A 45 -24.89 -16.49 17.92
N THR A 46 -23.77 -16.36 18.64
CA THR A 46 -23.18 -15.06 19.01
C THR A 46 -21.90 -14.79 18.21
N GLN A 47 -21.80 -13.58 17.70
CA GLN A 47 -20.60 -13.10 17.01
C GLN A 47 -20.13 -11.78 17.64
N THR A 48 -18.83 -11.68 17.88
CA THR A 48 -18.19 -10.43 18.28
C THR A 48 -17.66 -9.73 17.04
N ILE A 49 -18.15 -8.52 16.79
CA ILE A 49 -17.71 -7.64 15.72
C ILE A 49 -16.83 -6.57 16.35
N ALA A 50 -15.59 -6.46 15.89
CA ALA A 50 -14.69 -5.38 16.28
C ALA A 50 -15.17 -4.07 15.65
N ILE A 51 -15.26 -3.01 16.46
CA ILE A 51 -15.57 -1.66 16.00
C ILE A 51 -14.26 -0.88 16.06
N LYS A 52 -13.89 -0.24 14.95
CA LYS A 52 -12.65 0.54 14.87
C LYS A 52 -12.90 1.99 15.21
N GLY A 53 -11.94 2.59 15.91
CA GLY A 53 -11.88 4.03 16.05
C GLY A 53 -11.50 4.69 14.73
N GLU A 54 -11.87 5.95 14.58
CA GLU A 54 -11.45 6.75 13.43
C GLU A 54 -9.96 7.06 13.51
N ARG A 55 -9.32 7.17 12.35
CA ARG A 55 -7.94 7.64 12.26
C ARG A 55 -7.87 9.12 12.58
N GLY A 56 -6.93 9.54 13.44
CA GLY A 56 -6.71 10.91 13.85
C GLY A 56 -6.42 11.85 12.68
N ARG A 57 -6.67 13.13 12.88
CA ARG A 57 -6.44 14.18 11.88
C ARG A 57 -4.97 14.56 11.79
N ILE A 58 -4.54 15.01 10.60
CA ILE A 58 -3.26 15.68 10.42
C ILE A 58 -3.56 17.15 10.15
N MET A 59 -2.91 18.05 10.87
CA MET A 59 -3.13 19.49 10.80
C MET A 59 -1.80 20.22 10.62
N ASP A 60 -1.90 21.42 10.02
CA ASP A 60 -0.80 22.36 9.98
C ASP A 60 -0.59 23.04 11.36
N ARG A 61 0.40 23.91 11.48
CA ARG A 61 0.71 24.64 12.72
C ARG A 61 -0.42 25.56 13.21
N ASN A 62 -1.34 25.95 12.34
CA ASN A 62 -2.46 26.85 12.61
C ASN A 62 -3.77 26.08 12.86
N GLY A 63 -3.74 24.74 12.86
CA GLY A 63 -4.91 23.90 13.01
C GLY A 63 -5.71 23.68 11.73
N VAL A 64 -5.17 24.07 10.56
CA VAL A 64 -5.80 23.78 9.27
C VAL A 64 -5.68 22.30 8.97
N VAL A 65 -6.79 21.62 8.69
CA VAL A 65 -6.85 20.19 8.44
C VAL A 65 -6.23 19.86 7.09
N LEU A 66 -5.23 18.96 7.10
CA LEU A 66 -4.52 18.45 5.93
C LEU A 66 -4.97 17.02 5.56
N ALA A 67 -5.38 16.23 6.55
CA ALA A 67 -5.99 14.92 6.36
C ALA A 67 -6.96 14.61 7.50
N TYR A 68 -8.12 14.03 7.16
CA TYR A 68 -9.13 13.59 8.13
C TYR A 68 -9.84 12.34 7.62
N SER A 69 -10.54 11.66 8.53
CA SER A 69 -11.38 10.51 8.17
C SER A 69 -12.84 10.97 8.08
N GLU A 70 -13.53 10.51 7.05
CA GLU A 70 -14.95 10.74 6.84
C GLU A 70 -15.69 9.41 6.82
N THR A 71 -16.85 9.36 7.49
CA THR A 71 -17.70 8.18 7.45
C THR A 71 -18.19 7.93 6.04
N CYS A 72 -18.00 6.72 5.57
CA CYS A 72 -18.47 6.26 4.27
C CYS A 72 -19.22 4.94 4.40
N TYR A 73 -19.86 4.52 3.33
CA TYR A 73 -20.51 3.22 3.25
C TYR A 73 -19.88 2.41 2.13
N ASN A 74 -19.58 1.16 2.45
CA ASN A 74 -19.08 0.19 1.49
C ASN A 74 -20.17 -0.85 1.20
N VAL A 75 -20.15 -1.39 -0.01
CA VAL A 75 -20.91 -2.60 -0.32
C VAL A 75 -19.99 -3.79 -0.11
N GLU A 76 -20.43 -4.72 0.70
CA GLU A 76 -19.71 -5.94 1.01
C GLU A 76 -20.45 -7.17 0.52
N PHE A 77 -19.70 -8.21 0.20
CA PHE A 77 -20.22 -9.51 -0.17
C PHE A 77 -19.67 -10.58 0.78
N LEU A 78 -20.59 -11.29 1.44
CA LEU A 78 -20.29 -12.40 2.34
C LEU A 78 -20.85 -13.70 1.76
N ARG A 79 -19.97 -14.66 1.49
CA ARG A 79 -20.39 -16.01 1.12
C ARG A 79 -20.45 -16.90 2.37
N ASN A 80 -21.58 -17.53 2.62
CA ASN A 80 -21.65 -18.59 3.62
C ASN A 80 -20.82 -19.80 3.13
N ALA A 81 -19.80 -20.18 3.91
CA ALA A 81 -18.89 -21.27 3.56
C ALA A 81 -19.58 -22.65 3.48
N ASP A 82 -20.71 -22.82 4.13
CA ASP A 82 -21.51 -24.04 4.10
C ASP A 82 -22.35 -24.18 2.83
N ASN A 83 -22.59 -23.07 2.11
CA ASN A 83 -23.34 -23.03 0.86
C ASN A 83 -22.44 -23.37 -0.33
N ARG A 84 -22.33 -24.66 -0.66
CA ARG A 84 -21.41 -25.18 -1.69
C ARG A 84 -22.10 -25.82 -2.87
N THR A 85 -23.42 -25.75 -2.96
CA THR A 85 -24.16 -26.36 -4.07
C THR A 85 -24.10 -25.50 -5.34
N SER A 86 -24.39 -26.11 -6.48
CA SER A 86 -24.54 -25.38 -7.75
C SER A 86 -25.67 -24.35 -7.70
N TYR A 87 -26.74 -24.64 -6.97
CA TYR A 87 -27.82 -23.70 -6.74
C TYR A 87 -27.35 -22.45 -5.99
N ASP A 88 -26.61 -22.62 -4.89
CA ASP A 88 -26.06 -21.50 -4.13
C ASP A 88 -25.14 -20.63 -5.01
N SER A 89 -24.35 -21.27 -5.86
CA SER A 89 -23.47 -20.55 -6.79
C SER A 89 -24.25 -19.67 -7.76
N ALA A 90 -25.36 -20.14 -8.30
CA ALA A 90 -26.21 -19.38 -9.20
C ALA A 90 -26.90 -18.21 -8.48
N VAL A 91 -27.43 -18.44 -7.26
CA VAL A 91 -28.07 -17.40 -6.43
C VAL A 91 -27.08 -16.28 -6.10
N TYR A 92 -25.85 -16.61 -5.71
CA TYR A 92 -24.83 -15.60 -5.44
C TYR A 92 -24.44 -14.79 -6.67
N THR A 93 -24.36 -15.45 -7.84
CA THR A 93 -24.07 -14.74 -9.09
C THR A 93 -25.20 -13.78 -9.47
N GLU A 94 -26.46 -14.20 -9.32
CA GLU A 94 -27.63 -13.34 -9.55
C GLU A 94 -27.65 -12.13 -8.61
N SER A 95 -27.33 -12.34 -7.33
CA SER A 95 -27.21 -11.25 -6.34
C SER A 95 -26.10 -10.26 -6.70
N LEU A 96 -24.94 -10.76 -7.15
CA LEU A 96 -23.82 -9.91 -7.58
C LEU A 96 -24.18 -9.12 -8.84
N ILE A 97 -24.85 -9.71 -9.82
CA ILE A 97 -25.32 -9.01 -11.01
C ILE A 97 -26.18 -7.81 -10.62
N LYS A 98 -27.21 -8.04 -9.80
CA LYS A 98 -28.10 -6.97 -9.32
C LYS A 98 -27.35 -5.89 -8.53
N ALA A 99 -26.42 -6.30 -7.67
CA ALA A 99 -25.63 -5.35 -6.88
C ALA A 99 -24.71 -4.49 -7.76
N ILE A 100 -24.03 -5.09 -8.74
CA ILE A 100 -23.20 -4.38 -9.71
C ILE A 100 -24.04 -3.36 -10.50
N GLU A 101 -25.22 -3.74 -10.98
CA GLU A 101 -26.14 -2.85 -11.69
C GLU A 101 -26.57 -1.65 -10.84
N ILE A 102 -26.88 -1.85 -9.55
CA ILE A 102 -27.25 -0.79 -8.61
C ILE A 102 -26.06 0.18 -8.44
N ILE A 103 -24.87 -0.35 -8.19
CA ILE A 103 -23.66 0.44 -7.95
C ILE A 103 -23.33 1.29 -9.18
N GLU A 104 -23.30 0.68 -10.38
CA GLU A 104 -22.87 1.35 -11.61
C GLU A 104 -23.89 2.38 -12.11
N ARG A 105 -25.18 2.10 -11.96
CA ARG A 105 -26.24 3.06 -12.33
C ARG A 105 -26.13 4.37 -11.54
N SER A 106 -25.64 4.32 -10.33
CA SER A 106 -25.40 5.49 -9.47
C SER A 106 -23.99 6.07 -9.64
N GLY A 107 -23.24 5.65 -10.67
CA GLY A 107 -21.90 6.15 -10.98
C GLY A 107 -20.78 5.56 -10.10
N GLY A 108 -21.08 4.57 -9.24
CA GLY A 108 -20.08 3.85 -8.45
C GLY A 108 -19.30 2.82 -9.29
N GLN A 109 -18.21 2.33 -8.74
CA GLN A 109 -17.39 1.30 -9.36
C GLN A 109 -17.23 0.11 -8.42
N THR A 110 -17.23 -1.08 -8.99
CA THR A 110 -16.88 -2.31 -8.28
C THR A 110 -15.39 -2.60 -8.37
N ILE A 111 -14.88 -3.41 -7.44
CA ILE A 111 -13.47 -3.83 -7.48
C ILE A 111 -13.14 -4.52 -8.81
N ASP A 112 -11.95 -4.23 -9.33
CA ASP A 112 -11.36 -4.94 -10.46
C ASP A 112 -10.02 -5.56 -10.03
N THR A 113 -10.09 -6.78 -9.49
CA THR A 113 -8.92 -7.54 -9.03
C THR A 113 -8.66 -8.78 -9.88
N SER A 114 -9.41 -8.97 -10.98
CA SER A 114 -9.27 -10.14 -11.85
C SER A 114 -7.86 -10.27 -12.41
N TYR A 115 -7.32 -11.49 -12.34
CA TYR A 115 -6.09 -11.86 -13.06
C TYR A 115 -6.35 -12.18 -14.54
N ILE A 116 -7.61 -12.29 -14.95
CA ILE A 116 -7.99 -12.50 -16.34
C ILE A 116 -8.36 -11.16 -16.94
N VAL A 117 -7.64 -10.75 -17.96
CA VAL A 117 -7.81 -9.46 -18.64
C VAL A 117 -7.89 -9.66 -20.16
N MET A 118 -8.30 -8.63 -20.87
CA MET A 118 -8.15 -8.55 -22.32
C MET A 118 -6.88 -7.75 -22.63
N ASP A 119 -6.00 -8.29 -23.45
CA ASP A 119 -4.77 -7.63 -23.84
C ASP A 119 -4.99 -6.58 -24.94
N GLU A 120 -3.94 -5.91 -25.36
CA GLU A 120 -3.99 -4.86 -26.41
C GLU A 120 -4.40 -5.40 -27.79
N ASN A 121 -4.28 -6.70 -28.01
CA ASN A 121 -4.68 -7.39 -29.25
C ASN A 121 -6.14 -7.87 -29.20
N GLY A 122 -6.82 -7.72 -28.06
CA GLY A 122 -8.16 -8.22 -27.83
C GLY A 122 -8.20 -9.72 -27.49
N GLU A 123 -7.08 -10.30 -27.05
CA GLU A 123 -7.00 -11.69 -26.61
C GLU A 123 -7.11 -11.79 -25.08
N ILE A 124 -7.68 -12.89 -24.58
CA ILE A 124 -7.81 -13.14 -23.15
C ILE A 124 -6.46 -13.61 -22.60
N ALA A 125 -5.88 -12.82 -21.69
CA ALA A 125 -4.57 -13.03 -21.13
C ALA A 125 -4.58 -13.00 -19.59
N TYR A 126 -3.47 -13.41 -18.98
CA TYR A 126 -3.27 -13.22 -17.54
C TYR A 126 -2.46 -11.96 -17.26
N ASP A 127 -2.99 -11.12 -16.37
CA ASP A 127 -2.25 -10.06 -15.71
C ASP A 127 -2.10 -10.40 -14.21
N TRP A 128 -0.91 -10.77 -13.82
CA TRP A 128 -0.61 -11.15 -12.43
C TRP A 128 -0.39 -9.96 -11.50
N ARG A 129 -0.52 -8.73 -12.00
CA ARG A 129 -0.42 -7.47 -11.23
C ARG A 129 0.85 -7.41 -10.37
N ILE A 130 1.98 -7.84 -10.91
CA ILE A 130 3.26 -7.84 -10.21
C ILE A 130 3.88 -6.45 -10.34
N SER A 131 4.08 -5.78 -9.22
CA SER A 131 4.73 -4.48 -9.13
C SER A 131 5.76 -4.48 -7.99
N GLY A 132 6.77 -3.61 -8.09
CA GLY A 132 7.75 -3.42 -7.02
C GLY A 132 8.80 -4.54 -6.87
N VAL A 133 8.96 -5.39 -7.89
CA VAL A 133 9.97 -6.46 -7.92
C VAL A 133 11.01 -6.12 -8.98
N GLU A 134 12.28 -6.00 -8.59
CA GLU A 134 13.35 -5.48 -9.45
C GLU A 134 14.02 -6.52 -10.36
N SER A 135 14.01 -7.81 -9.99
CA SER A 135 14.68 -8.83 -10.79
C SER A 135 13.71 -9.67 -11.60
N SER A 136 14.07 -10.00 -12.84
CA SER A 136 13.27 -10.86 -13.71
C SER A 136 13.03 -12.26 -13.13
N GLU A 137 13.98 -12.81 -12.38
CA GLU A 137 13.84 -14.11 -11.70
C GLU A 137 12.81 -14.04 -10.56
N ALA A 138 12.83 -12.95 -9.77
CA ALA A 138 11.87 -12.74 -8.70
C ALA A 138 10.46 -12.49 -9.25
N ILE A 139 10.33 -11.73 -10.34
CA ILE A 139 9.06 -11.54 -11.06
C ILE A 139 8.48 -12.89 -11.50
N GLU A 140 9.30 -13.73 -12.14
CA GLU A 140 8.87 -15.04 -12.62
C GLU A 140 8.45 -15.96 -11.46
N ARG A 141 9.17 -15.93 -10.35
CA ARG A 141 8.83 -16.70 -9.15
C ARG A 141 7.47 -16.27 -8.58
N VAL A 142 7.23 -14.97 -8.44
CA VAL A 142 5.95 -14.43 -7.94
C VAL A 142 4.82 -14.78 -8.90
N ARG A 143 5.04 -14.64 -10.22
CA ARG A 143 4.08 -15.01 -11.25
C ARG A 143 3.61 -16.46 -11.10
N ARG A 144 4.53 -17.40 -10.96
CA ARG A 144 4.23 -18.83 -10.83
C ARG A 144 3.48 -19.15 -9.54
N ILE A 145 3.87 -18.53 -8.42
CA ILE A 145 3.18 -18.69 -7.14
C ILE A 145 1.74 -18.17 -7.25
N ARG A 146 1.53 -16.97 -7.81
CA ARG A 146 0.19 -16.41 -8.00
C ARG A 146 -0.66 -17.27 -8.92
N TYR A 147 -0.08 -17.79 -9.97
CA TYR A 147 -0.77 -18.69 -10.89
C TYR A 147 -1.22 -19.97 -10.20
N LYS A 148 -0.33 -20.61 -9.42
CA LYS A 148 -0.69 -21.79 -8.64
C LYS A 148 -1.85 -21.50 -7.69
N ASN A 149 -1.72 -20.44 -6.89
CA ASN A 149 -2.73 -20.05 -5.91
C ASN A 149 -4.08 -19.73 -6.58
N PHE A 150 -4.05 -19.11 -7.75
CA PHE A 150 -5.24 -18.86 -8.54
C PHE A 150 -5.91 -20.17 -8.98
N CYS A 151 -5.17 -21.10 -9.59
CA CYS A 151 -5.72 -22.39 -10.02
C CYS A 151 -6.29 -23.19 -8.85
N GLU A 152 -5.59 -23.24 -7.73
CA GLU A 152 -6.07 -23.91 -6.52
C GLU A 152 -7.32 -23.24 -5.94
N GLY A 153 -7.31 -21.93 -5.79
CA GLY A 153 -8.43 -21.15 -5.26
C GLY A 153 -9.68 -21.20 -6.16
N MET A 154 -9.48 -21.27 -7.47
CA MET A 154 -10.57 -21.36 -8.45
C MET A 154 -11.00 -22.79 -8.74
N TYR A 155 -10.37 -23.80 -8.12
CA TYR A 155 -10.61 -25.23 -8.37
C TYR A 155 -10.42 -25.62 -9.86
N ILE A 156 -9.51 -24.95 -10.56
CA ILE A 156 -9.16 -25.28 -11.93
C ILE A 156 -8.12 -26.40 -11.92
N SER A 157 -8.46 -27.55 -12.53
CA SER A 157 -7.55 -28.70 -12.60
C SER A 157 -6.36 -28.41 -13.50
N ILE A 158 -5.17 -28.55 -12.96
CA ILE A 158 -3.94 -28.57 -13.74
C ILE A 158 -3.77 -29.99 -14.29
N LYS A 159 -3.51 -30.12 -15.59
CA LYS A 159 -3.46 -31.42 -16.27
C LYS A 159 -2.14 -32.19 -16.06
N ASP A 160 -1.27 -31.71 -15.20
CA ASP A 160 0.01 -32.36 -14.92
C ASP A 160 -0.17 -33.54 -13.95
N PRO A 161 0.19 -34.77 -14.32
CA PRO A 161 0.19 -35.92 -13.42
C PRO A 161 1.15 -35.77 -12.24
N ALA A 162 2.21 -34.95 -12.40
CA ALA A 162 3.19 -34.63 -11.36
C ALA A 162 2.72 -33.55 -10.38
N TYR A 163 1.52 -33.02 -10.54
CA TYR A 163 0.97 -31.94 -9.71
C TYR A 163 1.01 -32.19 -8.19
N LYS A 164 1.08 -33.44 -7.78
CA LYS A 164 1.14 -33.80 -6.35
C LYS A 164 2.50 -33.52 -5.69
N GLU A 165 3.55 -33.34 -6.47
CA GLU A 165 4.92 -33.16 -5.98
C GLU A 165 5.67 -32.07 -6.76
N TYR A 166 5.21 -30.80 -6.68
CA TYR A 166 5.97 -29.71 -7.27
C TYR A 166 7.35 -29.57 -6.63
N PRO A 167 8.39 -29.29 -7.42
CA PRO A 167 9.66 -28.84 -6.88
C PRO A 167 9.44 -27.68 -5.90
N LYS A 168 10.21 -27.63 -4.79
CA LYS A 168 10.13 -26.51 -3.84
C LYS A 168 10.43 -25.15 -4.48
N ASP A 169 11.20 -25.18 -5.57
CA ASP A 169 11.54 -24.01 -6.37
C ASP A 169 10.50 -23.78 -7.47
N PRO A 170 9.69 -22.71 -7.40
CA PRO A 170 8.67 -22.44 -8.41
C PRO A 170 9.21 -22.24 -9.82
N THR A 171 10.46 -21.82 -9.97
CA THR A 171 11.07 -21.58 -11.30
C THR A 171 11.27 -22.86 -12.11
N LYS A 172 11.21 -24.03 -11.44
CA LYS A 172 11.34 -25.35 -12.07
C LYS A 172 10.03 -26.00 -12.48
N TRP A 173 8.90 -25.29 -12.32
CA TRP A 173 7.60 -25.82 -12.72
C TRP A 173 7.44 -25.74 -14.23
N ASP A 174 6.87 -26.80 -14.82
CA ASP A 174 6.50 -26.82 -16.25
C ASP A 174 5.17 -26.05 -16.46
N MET A 175 5.28 -24.87 -17.05
CA MET A 175 4.14 -23.97 -17.24
C MET A 175 3.30 -24.30 -18.48
N ASP A 176 3.79 -25.10 -19.41
CA ASP A 176 3.07 -25.48 -20.63
C ASP A 176 1.87 -26.40 -20.33
N LEU A 177 1.87 -27.02 -19.18
CA LEU A 177 0.79 -27.89 -18.70
C LEU A 177 -0.33 -27.12 -17.97
N TRP A 178 -0.16 -25.84 -17.78
CA TRP A 178 -1.08 -25.01 -17.00
C TRP A 178 -2.20 -24.45 -17.90
N PRO A 179 -3.43 -24.21 -17.35
CA PRO A 179 -4.56 -23.75 -18.13
C PRO A 179 -4.31 -22.35 -18.73
N THR A 180 -4.70 -22.15 -19.99
CA THR A 180 -4.68 -20.81 -20.60
C THR A 180 -5.69 -19.88 -19.94
N ALA A 181 -5.51 -18.58 -20.10
CA ALA A 181 -6.43 -17.57 -19.57
C ALA A 181 -7.84 -17.73 -20.16
N GLU A 182 -7.94 -18.03 -21.45
CA GLU A 182 -9.19 -18.30 -22.15
C GLU A 182 -9.90 -19.54 -21.57
N TYR A 183 -9.16 -20.62 -21.33
CA TYR A 183 -9.72 -21.83 -20.69
C TYR A 183 -10.25 -21.50 -19.29
N ALA A 184 -9.48 -20.79 -18.49
CA ALA A 184 -9.87 -20.40 -17.14
C ALA A 184 -11.11 -19.50 -17.15
N TYR A 185 -11.17 -18.51 -18.04
CA TYR A 185 -12.31 -17.64 -18.23
C TYR A 185 -13.59 -18.43 -18.54
N ASN A 186 -13.55 -19.31 -19.54
CA ASN A 186 -14.69 -20.11 -19.94
C ASN A 186 -15.11 -21.11 -18.84
N TYR A 187 -14.15 -21.69 -18.13
CA TYR A 187 -14.40 -22.56 -16.98
C TYR A 187 -15.12 -21.82 -15.85
N LEU A 188 -14.65 -20.62 -15.49
CA LEU A 188 -15.23 -19.83 -14.41
C LEU A 188 -16.62 -19.31 -14.77
N ARG A 189 -16.84 -18.85 -16.00
CA ARG A 189 -18.19 -18.48 -16.49
C ARG A 189 -19.19 -19.60 -16.28
N LYS A 190 -18.83 -20.81 -16.72
CA LYS A 190 -19.70 -21.99 -16.59
C LYS A 190 -19.92 -22.39 -15.13
N THR A 191 -18.84 -22.44 -14.35
CA THR A 191 -18.88 -22.86 -12.94
C THR A 191 -19.67 -21.91 -12.05
N TRP A 192 -19.64 -20.62 -12.36
CA TRP A 192 -20.33 -19.60 -11.59
C TRP A 192 -21.65 -19.14 -12.21
N TYR A 193 -22.13 -19.81 -13.27
CA TYR A 193 -23.42 -19.50 -13.90
C TYR A 193 -23.51 -18.06 -14.41
N ILE A 194 -22.40 -17.51 -14.92
CA ILE A 194 -22.39 -16.16 -15.52
C ILE A 194 -23.11 -16.25 -16.89
N PRO A 195 -24.10 -15.38 -17.20
CA PRO A 195 -24.86 -15.43 -18.43
C PRO A 195 -24.00 -15.40 -19.70
N GLU A 196 -24.35 -16.21 -20.71
CA GLU A 196 -23.57 -16.29 -21.96
C GLU A 196 -23.67 -15.01 -22.80
N GLU A 197 -24.75 -14.24 -22.65
CA GLU A 197 -24.94 -12.96 -23.31
C GLU A 197 -24.08 -11.82 -22.78
N TYR A 198 -23.43 -12.00 -21.61
CA TYR A 198 -22.58 -10.98 -21.01
C TYR A 198 -21.30 -10.79 -21.79
N THR A 199 -20.95 -9.51 -22.03
CA THR A 199 -19.66 -9.13 -22.59
C THR A 199 -18.52 -9.56 -21.68
N PHE A 200 -17.30 -9.55 -22.20
CA PHE A 200 -16.11 -9.84 -21.40
C PHE A 200 -16.03 -8.96 -20.15
N GLU A 201 -16.25 -7.64 -20.30
CA GLU A 201 -16.16 -6.69 -19.18
C GLU A 201 -17.24 -6.94 -18.10
N GLN A 202 -18.45 -7.26 -18.50
CA GLN A 202 -19.53 -7.61 -17.55
C GLN A 202 -19.20 -8.91 -16.79
N ALA A 203 -18.74 -9.93 -17.49
CA ALA A 203 -18.34 -11.19 -16.88
C ALA A 203 -17.12 -11.03 -15.99
N LYS A 204 -16.14 -10.22 -16.39
CA LYS A 204 -14.91 -9.92 -15.64
C LYS A 204 -15.20 -9.32 -14.27
N LYS A 205 -16.20 -8.44 -14.14
CA LYS A 205 -16.60 -7.86 -12.84
C LYS A 205 -17.04 -8.92 -11.85
N ILE A 206 -17.87 -9.86 -12.31
CA ILE A 206 -18.34 -10.98 -11.49
C ILE A 206 -17.17 -11.90 -11.14
N ILE A 207 -16.32 -12.21 -12.13
CA ILE A 207 -15.10 -13.03 -11.93
C ILE A 207 -14.18 -12.36 -10.91
N SER A 208 -13.99 -11.05 -10.98
CA SER A 208 -13.16 -10.28 -10.06
C SER A 208 -13.61 -10.47 -8.59
N ILE A 209 -14.90 -10.26 -8.33
CA ILE A 209 -15.46 -10.42 -6.98
C ILE A 209 -15.35 -11.87 -6.50
N ARG A 210 -15.75 -12.83 -7.36
CA ARG A 210 -15.72 -14.25 -7.01
C ARG A 210 -14.29 -14.78 -6.83
N GLN A 211 -13.34 -14.27 -7.61
CA GLN A 211 -11.91 -14.56 -7.45
C GLN A 211 -11.43 -14.11 -6.07
N GLU A 212 -11.74 -12.88 -5.67
CA GLU A 212 -11.34 -12.33 -4.38
C GLU A 212 -11.90 -13.17 -3.22
N VAL A 213 -13.17 -13.54 -3.28
CA VAL A 213 -13.82 -14.45 -2.31
C VAL A 213 -13.08 -15.78 -2.21
N ASN A 214 -12.71 -16.36 -3.34
CA ASN A 214 -12.10 -17.70 -3.35
C ASN A 214 -10.62 -17.69 -2.97
N LEU A 215 -9.86 -16.67 -3.37
CA LEU A 215 -8.47 -16.51 -2.94
C LEU A 215 -8.35 -16.27 -1.44
N ASN A 216 -9.36 -15.63 -0.84
CA ASN A 216 -9.45 -15.39 0.60
C ASN A 216 -10.30 -16.46 1.34
N ASN A 217 -10.48 -17.66 0.76
CA ASN A 217 -11.36 -18.71 1.30
C ASN A 217 -10.95 -19.22 2.69
N TYR A 218 -9.71 -19.01 3.12
CA TYR A 218 -9.26 -19.27 4.49
C TYR A 218 -9.92 -18.34 5.52
N ARG A 219 -10.60 -17.28 5.06
CA ARG A 219 -11.41 -16.31 5.83
C ARG A 219 -12.90 -16.47 5.51
N ALA A 220 -13.38 -17.68 5.44
CA ALA A 220 -14.70 -18.04 4.90
C ALA A 220 -15.89 -17.29 5.51
N TYR A 221 -15.72 -16.59 6.62
CA TYR A 221 -16.75 -15.85 7.35
C TYR A 221 -16.49 -14.33 7.39
N GLU A 222 -15.45 -13.84 6.70
CA GLU A 222 -15.20 -12.42 6.57
C GLU A 222 -15.81 -11.89 5.26
N PRO A 223 -16.54 -10.77 5.30
CA PRO A 223 -17.06 -10.16 4.09
C PRO A 223 -15.94 -9.54 3.26
N ILE A 224 -16.15 -9.49 1.96
CA ILE A 224 -15.24 -8.83 1.02
C ILE A 224 -15.91 -7.56 0.52
N THR A 225 -15.22 -6.43 0.63
CA THR A 225 -15.71 -5.17 0.06
C THR A 225 -15.67 -5.25 -1.46
N ILE A 226 -16.82 -5.05 -2.10
CA ILE A 226 -16.99 -5.09 -3.55
C ILE A 226 -17.14 -3.71 -4.18
N ALA A 227 -17.53 -2.71 -3.40
CA ALA A 227 -17.50 -1.30 -3.80
C ALA A 227 -17.22 -0.41 -2.57
N TYR A 228 -16.38 0.59 -2.75
CA TYR A 228 -15.96 1.50 -1.69
C TYR A 228 -16.68 2.84 -1.81
N ASN A 229 -16.94 3.48 -0.68
CA ASN A 229 -17.45 4.84 -0.57
C ASN A 229 -18.67 5.09 -1.49
N VAL A 230 -19.68 4.25 -1.38
CA VAL A 230 -20.89 4.35 -2.20
C VAL A 230 -21.84 5.44 -1.70
N GLY A 231 -22.52 6.08 -2.63
CA GLY A 231 -23.50 7.13 -2.32
C GLY A 231 -24.75 6.60 -1.60
N GLN A 232 -25.47 7.51 -0.95
CA GLN A 232 -26.67 7.20 -0.18
C GLN A 232 -27.77 6.52 -1.01
N GLU A 233 -27.83 6.75 -2.29
CA GLU A 233 -28.77 6.11 -3.22
C GLU A 233 -28.53 4.59 -3.28
N VAL A 234 -27.24 4.18 -3.46
CA VAL A 234 -26.83 2.77 -3.46
C VAL A 234 -27.14 2.13 -2.11
N VAL A 235 -26.80 2.83 -1.01
CA VAL A 235 -27.09 2.34 0.35
C VAL A 235 -28.56 2.05 0.52
N SER A 236 -29.43 3.00 0.16
CA SER A 236 -30.89 2.86 0.32
C SER A 236 -31.45 1.70 -0.49
N GLU A 237 -31.05 1.57 -1.76
CA GLU A 237 -31.56 0.52 -2.63
C GLU A 237 -31.07 -0.88 -2.22
N ILE A 238 -29.81 -1.03 -1.83
CA ILE A 238 -29.28 -2.32 -1.37
C ILE A 238 -29.98 -2.76 -0.06
N VAL A 239 -30.20 -1.82 0.87
CA VAL A 239 -30.91 -2.11 2.11
C VAL A 239 -32.37 -2.50 1.85
N GLU A 240 -33.06 -1.77 0.97
CA GLU A 240 -34.45 -2.07 0.60
C GLU A 240 -34.57 -3.46 -0.04
N ARG A 241 -33.62 -3.80 -0.91
CA ARG A 241 -33.61 -5.08 -1.65
C ARG A 241 -32.81 -6.19 -0.99
N SER A 242 -32.43 -6.04 0.29
CA SER A 242 -31.60 -7.01 1.01
C SER A 242 -32.15 -8.44 1.02
N GLY A 243 -33.47 -8.61 0.92
CA GLY A 243 -34.13 -9.92 0.79
C GLY A 243 -33.84 -10.65 -0.53
N GLU A 244 -33.51 -9.92 -1.59
CA GLU A 244 -33.18 -10.45 -2.93
C GLU A 244 -31.66 -10.55 -3.16
N LEU A 245 -30.87 -9.79 -2.42
CA LEU A 245 -29.43 -9.65 -2.58
C LEU A 245 -28.69 -10.56 -1.59
N VAL A 246 -28.79 -11.86 -1.80
CA VAL A 246 -28.19 -12.87 -0.90
C VAL A 246 -26.68 -12.66 -0.82
N GLY A 247 -26.18 -12.45 0.39
CA GLY A 247 -24.75 -12.24 0.67
C GLY A 247 -24.27 -10.79 0.47
N VAL A 248 -25.07 -9.88 -0.09
CA VAL A 248 -24.72 -8.47 -0.24
C VAL A 248 -25.21 -7.68 0.98
N GLN A 249 -24.35 -6.85 1.54
CA GLN A 249 -24.67 -6.01 2.69
C GLN A 249 -24.00 -4.65 2.60
N ILE A 250 -24.52 -3.69 3.36
CA ILE A 250 -23.87 -2.38 3.56
C ILE A 250 -23.08 -2.43 4.84
N ALA A 251 -21.81 -2.01 4.77
CA ALA A 251 -20.97 -1.80 5.94
C ALA A 251 -20.60 -0.32 6.07
N GLN A 252 -20.76 0.21 7.27
CA GLN A 252 -20.21 1.52 7.59
C GLN A 252 -18.69 1.40 7.73
N SER A 253 -17.98 2.32 7.11
CA SER A 253 -16.52 2.38 7.09
C SER A 253 -16.07 3.83 7.18
N THR A 254 -14.77 4.05 7.11
CA THR A 254 -14.20 5.39 7.00
C THR A 254 -13.29 5.46 5.78
N THR A 255 -13.34 6.58 5.08
CA THR A 255 -12.40 6.91 4.01
C THR A 255 -11.50 8.05 4.45
N ARG A 256 -10.25 8.05 3.99
CA ARG A 256 -9.31 9.15 4.25
C ARG A 256 -9.49 10.23 3.20
N VAL A 257 -9.57 11.48 3.65
CA VAL A 257 -9.76 12.64 2.79
C VAL A 257 -8.60 13.60 2.97
N TYR A 258 -8.02 14.03 1.85
CA TYR A 258 -6.95 15.01 1.78
C TYR A 258 -7.50 16.27 1.09
N PRO A 259 -8.04 17.25 1.86
CA PRO A 259 -8.80 18.35 1.32
C PRO A 259 -7.98 19.36 0.50
N ARG A 260 -6.66 19.27 0.58
CA ARG A 260 -5.72 20.13 -0.17
C ARG A 260 -5.15 19.47 -1.43
N GLY A 261 -5.60 18.23 -1.75
CA GLY A 261 -5.15 17.50 -2.94
C GLY A 261 -3.62 17.35 -2.97
N GLU A 262 -2.99 17.84 -4.02
CA GLU A 262 -1.53 17.76 -4.23
C GLU A 262 -0.70 18.58 -3.24
N THR A 263 -1.31 19.59 -2.58
CA THR A 263 -0.58 20.46 -1.65
C THR A 263 -0.17 19.69 -0.40
N ALA A 264 1.10 19.77 -0.05
CA ALA A 264 1.75 19.06 1.05
C ALA A 264 1.69 17.51 0.95
N ALA A 265 1.38 16.96 -0.23
CA ALA A 265 1.24 15.50 -0.42
C ALA A 265 2.46 14.70 0.05
N HIS A 266 3.67 15.17 -0.22
CA HIS A 266 4.90 14.50 0.21
C HIS A 266 5.15 14.58 1.72
N ILE A 267 4.55 15.57 2.40
CA ILE A 267 4.65 15.74 3.85
C ILE A 267 3.59 14.87 4.53
N VAL A 268 2.34 15.01 4.10
CA VAL A 268 1.21 14.23 4.63
C VAL A 268 1.38 12.76 4.31
N GLY A 269 1.72 12.43 3.06
CA GLY A 269 1.81 11.07 2.57
C GLY A 269 0.46 10.51 2.13
N TYR A 270 0.39 9.19 1.99
CA TYR A 270 -0.82 8.48 1.58
C TYR A 270 -0.93 7.13 2.28
N LEU A 271 -2.12 6.55 2.21
CA LEU A 271 -2.45 5.26 2.76
C LEU A 271 -2.50 4.18 1.67
N SER A 272 -2.17 2.96 2.03
CA SER A 272 -2.40 1.76 1.21
C SER A 272 -2.99 0.64 2.06
N ARG A 273 -3.50 -0.39 1.41
CA ARG A 273 -4.00 -1.57 2.12
C ARG A 273 -2.91 -2.23 2.94
N ASN A 274 -3.30 -2.74 4.08
CA ASN A 274 -2.44 -3.44 5.01
C ASN A 274 -1.84 -4.72 4.38
N ALA A 275 -0.59 -5.03 4.72
CA ALA A 275 0.04 -6.31 4.44
C ALA A 275 -0.27 -7.32 5.55
N ASP A 276 -0.24 -8.63 5.23
CA ASP A 276 -0.49 -9.68 6.22
C ASP A 276 0.53 -9.66 7.36
N THR A 277 1.79 -9.49 6.99
CA THR A 277 2.92 -9.46 7.92
C THR A 277 3.82 -8.27 7.63
N VAL A 278 4.33 -7.65 8.67
CA VAL A 278 5.24 -6.50 8.60
C VAL A 278 6.38 -6.74 9.59
N SER A 279 7.59 -6.31 9.26
CA SER A 279 8.72 -6.42 10.19
C SER A 279 8.63 -5.40 11.32
N ALA A 280 9.19 -5.76 12.47
CA ALA A 280 9.25 -4.86 13.62
C ALA A 280 10.04 -3.58 13.30
N ALA A 281 11.11 -3.66 12.51
CA ALA A 281 11.87 -2.49 12.07
C ALA A 281 10.99 -1.49 11.31
N LYS A 282 10.14 -1.98 10.40
CA LYS A 282 9.20 -1.13 9.66
C LYS A 282 8.16 -0.49 10.58
N LEU A 283 7.60 -1.25 11.52
CA LEU A 283 6.62 -0.71 12.49
C LEU A 283 7.25 0.31 13.45
N ILE A 284 8.52 0.13 13.83
CA ILE A 284 9.26 1.14 14.60
C ILE A 284 9.41 2.43 13.80
N ALA A 285 9.70 2.35 12.51
CA ALA A 285 9.73 3.52 11.62
C ALA A 285 8.34 4.17 11.46
N MET A 286 7.27 3.43 11.73
CA MET A 286 5.88 3.90 11.77
C MET A 286 5.45 4.45 13.15
N GLY A 287 6.39 4.64 14.08
CA GLY A 287 6.16 5.26 15.37
C GLY A 287 5.89 4.30 16.53
N TYR A 288 5.86 2.98 16.32
CA TYR A 288 5.73 2.01 17.40
C TYR A 288 7.03 1.85 18.18
N THR A 289 6.94 1.57 19.45
CA THR A 289 8.08 1.18 20.26
C THR A 289 8.28 -0.34 20.22
N ARG A 290 9.53 -0.80 20.38
CA ARG A 290 9.83 -2.24 20.42
C ARG A 290 9.05 -2.97 21.52
N ALA A 291 8.84 -2.34 22.67
CA ALA A 291 8.07 -2.89 23.79
C ALA A 291 6.58 -3.12 23.45
N GLN A 292 5.98 -2.26 22.63
CA GLN A 292 4.60 -2.45 22.15
C GLN A 292 4.49 -3.62 21.16
N LEU A 293 5.56 -3.90 20.42
CA LEU A 293 5.57 -4.92 19.36
C LEU A 293 5.93 -6.33 19.87
N GLU A 294 6.69 -6.43 20.95
CA GLU A 294 7.18 -7.71 21.51
C GLU A 294 6.08 -8.76 21.73
N PRO A 295 4.87 -8.43 22.23
CA PRO A 295 3.80 -9.41 22.42
C PRO A 295 3.30 -10.06 21.12
N TYR A 296 3.54 -9.41 19.97
CA TYR A 296 3.01 -9.79 18.65
C TYR A 296 4.04 -10.44 17.74
N TYR A 297 5.27 -10.71 18.22
CA TYR A 297 6.30 -11.37 17.42
C TYR A 297 5.84 -12.76 16.99
N LEU A 298 5.81 -12.99 15.68
CA LEU A 298 5.34 -14.22 15.06
C LEU A 298 6.29 -15.37 15.41
N LYS A 299 5.73 -16.48 15.88
CA LYS A 299 6.47 -17.72 16.19
C LYS A 299 6.23 -18.78 15.14
N ASN A 300 7.29 -19.45 14.75
CA ASN A 300 7.25 -20.64 13.91
C ASN A 300 6.73 -21.86 14.72
N ASP A 301 6.39 -22.94 14.02
CA ASP A 301 5.91 -24.18 14.65
C ASP A 301 6.92 -24.81 15.63
N ASP A 302 8.21 -24.56 15.45
CA ASP A 302 9.28 -25.03 16.33
C ASP A 302 9.51 -24.12 17.56
N GLY A 303 8.73 -23.05 17.71
CA GLY A 303 8.81 -22.08 18.80
C GLY A 303 9.86 -20.98 18.61
N THR A 304 10.63 -20.98 17.52
CA THR A 304 11.53 -19.88 17.15
C THR A 304 10.74 -18.70 16.62
N TYR A 305 11.33 -17.49 16.66
CA TYR A 305 10.70 -16.32 16.07
C TYR A 305 10.91 -16.27 14.54
N SER A 306 9.86 -15.88 13.82
CA SER A 306 9.93 -15.64 12.38
C SER A 306 10.68 -14.32 12.12
N MET A 307 11.65 -14.37 11.20
CA MET A 307 12.46 -13.21 10.82
C MET A 307 12.14 -12.80 9.38
N GLY A 308 12.10 -11.50 9.13
CA GLY A 308 11.96 -10.93 7.79
C GLY A 308 13.28 -10.85 7.03
N ASP A 309 13.19 -10.45 5.76
CA ASP A 309 14.37 -10.26 4.89
C ASP A 309 15.30 -9.14 5.40
N ASP A 310 14.77 -8.21 6.18
CA ASP A 310 15.52 -7.14 6.86
C ASP A 310 16.23 -7.58 8.14
N GLY A 311 16.09 -8.85 8.52
CA GLY A 311 16.72 -9.43 9.70
C GLY A 311 16.04 -9.05 11.03
N ASP A 312 14.83 -8.48 11.03
CA ASP A 312 14.05 -8.22 12.23
C ASP A 312 12.81 -9.11 12.33
N TYR A 313 12.18 -9.14 13.50
CA TYR A 313 11.04 -10.00 13.80
C TYR A 313 9.83 -9.66 12.92
N GLN A 314 9.13 -10.69 12.45
CA GLN A 314 7.87 -10.55 11.74
C GLN A 314 6.71 -10.41 12.72
N ILE A 315 5.71 -9.60 12.34
CA ILE A 315 4.49 -9.37 13.10
C ILE A 315 3.30 -9.55 12.15
N LYS A 316 2.33 -10.33 12.58
CA LYS A 316 1.08 -10.47 11.87
C LYS A 316 0.15 -9.31 12.25
N MET A 317 -0.23 -8.49 11.29
CA MET A 317 -0.98 -7.26 11.54
C MET A 317 -2.36 -7.52 12.17
N THR A 318 -2.98 -8.66 11.85
CA THR A 318 -4.25 -9.04 12.48
C THR A 318 -4.14 -9.32 13.98
N ASP A 319 -2.98 -9.74 14.47
CA ASP A 319 -2.78 -9.95 15.89
C ASP A 319 -2.73 -8.63 16.67
N MET A 320 -2.32 -7.55 16.00
CA MET A 320 -2.38 -6.17 16.52
C MET A 320 -3.78 -5.54 16.42
N GLY A 321 -4.73 -6.18 15.73
CA GLY A 321 -6.10 -5.70 15.55
C GLY A 321 -6.43 -5.18 14.15
N TYR A 322 -5.44 -4.98 13.28
CA TYR A 322 -5.71 -4.54 11.91
C TYR A 322 -6.44 -5.62 11.12
N ALA A 323 -7.49 -5.23 10.39
CA ALA A 323 -8.05 -6.10 9.38
C ALA A 323 -7.25 -5.99 8.07
N TYR A 324 -7.42 -6.97 7.21
CA TYR A 324 -6.79 -6.96 5.88
C TYR A 324 -7.33 -5.87 4.96
N SER A 325 -8.54 -5.41 5.21
CA SER A 325 -9.16 -4.29 4.49
C SER A 325 -8.70 -2.93 4.99
N ASP A 326 -7.98 -2.86 6.11
CA ASP A 326 -7.53 -1.61 6.67
C ASP A 326 -6.43 -0.95 5.83
N TYR A 327 -6.39 0.36 5.94
CA TYR A 327 -5.36 1.18 5.34
C TYR A 327 -4.32 1.57 6.39
N ILE A 328 -3.06 1.49 6.01
CA ILE A 328 -1.92 1.93 6.81
C ILE A 328 -1.10 2.97 6.07
N GLY A 329 -0.34 3.78 6.79
CA GLY A 329 0.55 4.78 6.21
C GLY A 329 1.65 4.16 5.37
N VAL A 330 1.94 4.74 4.19
CA VAL A 330 3.00 4.32 3.28
C VAL A 330 4.13 5.32 3.21
N SER A 331 3.83 6.61 3.32
CA SER A 331 4.80 7.69 3.25
C SER A 331 4.39 8.88 4.12
N GLY A 332 5.29 9.84 4.31
CA GLY A 332 5.02 11.08 5.03
C GLY A 332 4.59 10.88 6.48
N LEU A 333 3.78 11.80 6.99
CA LEU A 333 3.25 11.76 8.36
C LEU A 333 2.26 10.60 8.55
N GLU A 334 1.53 10.21 7.52
CA GLU A 334 0.67 9.03 7.56
C GLU A 334 1.48 7.77 7.93
N TYR A 335 2.71 7.64 7.42
CA TYR A 335 3.60 6.53 7.75
C TYR A 335 4.30 6.71 9.10
N THR A 336 4.97 7.84 9.30
CA THR A 336 5.84 8.02 10.49
C THR A 336 5.07 8.19 11.79
N MET A 337 3.78 8.57 11.70
CA MET A 337 2.88 8.76 12.84
C MET A 337 1.76 7.70 12.91
N GLU A 338 1.90 6.57 12.19
CA GLU A 338 0.89 5.50 12.17
C GLU A 338 0.46 5.09 13.57
N ALA A 339 1.41 4.83 14.47
CA ALA A 339 1.14 4.39 15.84
C ALA A 339 0.29 5.38 16.67
N TYR A 340 0.31 6.67 16.29
CA TYR A 340 -0.50 7.71 16.95
C TYR A 340 -1.82 7.95 16.24
N LEU A 341 -1.80 7.89 14.90
CA LEU A 341 -2.97 8.20 14.07
C LEU A 341 -3.99 7.07 14.04
N THR A 342 -3.54 5.82 14.16
CA THR A 342 -4.42 4.66 13.96
C THR A 342 -5.47 4.51 15.08
N GLY A 343 -6.71 4.21 14.71
CA GLY A 343 -7.77 3.74 15.60
C GLY A 343 -8.07 2.25 15.43
N ALA A 344 -7.24 1.52 14.64
CA ALA A 344 -7.52 0.13 14.25
C ALA A 344 -6.94 -0.92 15.21
N THR A 345 -5.98 -0.56 16.08
CA THR A 345 -5.33 -1.51 16.98
C THR A 345 -6.26 -2.04 18.08
N ASN A 346 -5.91 -3.18 18.66
CA ASN A 346 -6.65 -3.79 19.77
C ASN A 346 -6.91 -2.84 20.95
N GLU A 347 -6.02 -1.86 21.17
CA GLU A 347 -6.13 -0.87 22.25
C GLU A 347 -7.25 0.15 21.97
N HIS A 348 -7.54 0.40 20.69
CA HIS A 348 -8.54 1.40 20.26
C HIS A 348 -9.87 0.77 19.90
N GLN A 349 -9.90 -0.54 19.62
CA GLN A 349 -11.11 -1.21 19.18
C GLN A 349 -12.17 -1.31 20.27
N GLY A 350 -13.39 -0.90 19.92
CA GLY A 350 -14.60 -1.29 20.60
C GLY A 350 -15.08 -2.67 20.16
N LYS A 351 -16.13 -3.16 20.80
CA LYS A 351 -16.70 -4.48 20.53
C LYS A 351 -18.21 -4.40 20.48
N ARG A 352 -18.80 -5.06 19.51
CA ARG A 352 -20.23 -5.25 19.38
C ARG A 352 -20.50 -6.75 19.37
N GLU A 353 -21.16 -7.24 20.41
CA GLU A 353 -21.61 -8.62 20.46
C GLU A 353 -23.03 -8.70 19.92
N VAL A 354 -23.23 -9.53 18.91
CA VAL A 354 -24.52 -9.68 18.22
C VAL A 354 -24.95 -11.13 18.19
N GLU A 355 -26.25 -11.35 18.23
CA GLU A 355 -26.86 -12.64 17.95
C GLU A 355 -27.18 -12.73 16.46
N ILE A 356 -26.73 -13.81 15.81
CA ILE A 356 -26.93 -14.05 14.37
C ILE A 356 -27.82 -15.27 14.14
N ASN A 357 -28.61 -15.24 13.06
CA ASN A 357 -29.38 -16.37 12.59
C ASN A 357 -28.57 -17.28 11.65
N LYS A 358 -29.17 -18.37 11.17
CA LYS A 358 -28.58 -19.31 10.23
C LYS A 358 -28.12 -18.68 8.89
N ASN A 359 -28.63 -17.51 8.56
CA ASN A 359 -28.28 -16.76 7.35
C ASN A 359 -27.22 -15.69 7.64
N LEU A 360 -26.60 -15.71 8.83
CA LEU A 360 -25.64 -14.72 9.32
C LEU A 360 -26.21 -13.29 9.47
N SER A 361 -27.52 -13.13 9.46
CA SER A 361 -28.15 -11.84 9.70
C SER A 361 -28.24 -11.57 11.20
N ILE A 362 -27.90 -10.34 11.60
CA ILE A 362 -27.97 -9.88 13.00
C ILE A 362 -29.44 -9.85 13.42
N THR A 363 -29.79 -10.56 14.49
CA THR A 363 -31.14 -10.60 15.06
C THR A 363 -31.26 -9.72 16.29
N ARG A 364 -30.19 -9.58 17.07
CA ARG A 364 -30.19 -8.78 18.30
C ARG A 364 -28.76 -8.34 18.64
N GLU A 365 -28.61 -7.15 19.18
CA GLU A 365 -27.40 -6.68 19.83
C GLU A 365 -27.41 -7.06 21.31
N LEU A 366 -26.31 -7.67 21.77
CA LEU A 366 -26.18 -8.17 23.15
C LEU A 366 -25.37 -7.20 24.01
N SER A 367 -24.26 -6.68 23.47
CA SER A 367 -23.42 -5.70 24.14
C SER A 367 -22.73 -4.77 23.14
N TYR A 368 -22.38 -3.59 23.60
CA TYR A 368 -21.68 -2.57 22.82
C TYR A 368 -20.61 -1.90 23.69
N VAL A 369 -19.38 -1.88 23.21
CA VAL A 369 -18.26 -1.12 23.77
C VAL A 369 -17.78 -0.17 22.68
N GLU A 370 -17.77 1.13 22.98
CA GLU A 370 -17.35 2.15 22.04
C GLU A 370 -15.84 2.06 21.72
N ALA A 371 -15.47 2.32 20.47
CA ALA A 371 -14.09 2.42 20.04
C ALA A 371 -13.51 3.79 20.43
N THR A 372 -12.19 3.85 20.60
CA THR A 372 -11.46 5.10 20.79
C THR A 372 -10.77 5.50 19.50
N ASN A 373 -10.83 6.79 19.15
CA ASN A 373 -10.19 7.31 17.95
C ASN A 373 -8.66 7.39 18.14
N GLY A 374 -7.93 7.37 17.04
CA GLY A 374 -6.51 7.70 17.03
C GLY A 374 -6.28 9.18 17.38
N ASN A 375 -5.07 9.53 17.73
CA ASN A 375 -4.68 10.87 18.13
C ASN A 375 -4.49 11.79 16.92
N ASP A 376 -4.85 13.06 17.06
CA ASP A 376 -4.56 14.10 16.08
C ASP A 376 -3.06 14.45 16.10
N VAL A 377 -2.50 14.73 14.93
CA VAL A 377 -1.12 15.16 14.75
C VAL A 377 -1.09 16.58 14.22
N MET A 378 -0.42 17.49 14.93
CA MET A 378 -0.16 18.86 14.49
C MET A 378 1.29 18.97 14.02
N SER A 379 1.50 19.42 12.78
CA SER A 379 2.82 19.65 12.20
C SER A 379 3.30 21.08 12.41
N THR A 380 4.58 21.33 12.10
CA THR A 380 5.15 22.69 12.09
C THR A 380 4.93 23.42 10.75
N ILE A 381 4.35 22.74 9.77
CA ILE A 381 4.11 23.28 8.43
C ILE A 381 3.08 24.41 8.49
N ASP A 382 3.36 25.48 7.77
CA ASP A 382 2.41 26.53 7.44
C ASP A 382 1.88 26.27 6.02
N ILE A 383 0.62 25.91 5.91
CA ILE A 383 0.05 25.42 4.64
C ILE A 383 -0.01 26.51 3.57
N GLU A 384 -0.16 27.76 3.97
CA GLU A 384 -0.17 28.89 3.01
C GLU A 384 1.24 29.11 2.45
N LEU A 385 2.27 29.09 3.30
CA LEU A 385 3.67 29.15 2.87
C LEU A 385 4.04 27.94 2.00
N GLN A 386 3.60 26.74 2.38
CA GLN A 386 3.79 25.50 1.59
C GLN A 386 3.22 25.67 0.18
N THR A 387 1.99 26.17 0.06
CA THR A 387 1.33 26.41 -1.23
C THR A 387 2.13 27.40 -2.10
N VAL A 388 2.63 28.48 -1.50
CA VAL A 388 3.47 29.46 -2.22
C VAL A 388 4.76 28.79 -2.71
N CYS A 389 5.42 27.99 -1.88
CA CYS A 389 6.65 27.29 -2.25
C CYS A 389 6.43 26.30 -3.39
N GLU A 390 5.35 25.50 -3.35
CA GLU A 390 5.01 24.52 -4.39
C GLU A 390 4.71 25.21 -5.73
N ASN A 391 3.89 26.24 -5.71
CA ASN A 391 3.55 27.02 -6.91
C ASN A 391 4.80 27.70 -7.52
N ALA A 392 5.66 28.28 -6.69
CA ALA A 392 6.90 28.90 -7.14
C ALA A 392 7.85 27.88 -7.75
N LEU A 393 8.00 26.70 -7.10
CA LEU A 393 8.84 25.61 -7.58
C LEU A 393 8.34 25.05 -8.91
N GLY A 394 7.06 24.73 -9.02
CA GLY A 394 6.47 24.22 -10.25
C GLY A 394 6.61 25.21 -11.42
N SER A 395 6.31 26.48 -11.17
CA SER A 395 6.46 27.55 -12.17
C SER A 395 7.91 27.73 -12.61
N LEU A 396 8.87 27.63 -11.68
CA LEU A 396 10.28 27.75 -11.98
C LEU A 396 10.77 26.58 -12.86
N ILE A 397 10.46 25.34 -12.47
CA ILE A 397 10.87 24.13 -13.21
C ILE A 397 10.28 24.17 -14.64
N THR A 398 8.99 24.48 -14.76
CA THR A 398 8.34 24.60 -16.08
C THR A 398 9.04 25.64 -16.96
N LYS A 399 9.30 26.84 -16.41
CA LYS A 399 10.00 27.91 -17.13
C LYS A 399 11.43 27.53 -17.52
N MET A 400 12.16 26.87 -16.63
CA MET A 400 13.52 26.40 -16.92
C MET A 400 13.50 25.37 -18.06
N ARG A 401 12.59 24.43 -18.01
CA ARG A 401 12.43 23.41 -19.05
C ARG A 401 12.13 24.00 -20.42
N GLU A 402 11.23 25.00 -20.48
CA GLU A 402 10.92 25.72 -21.71
C GLU A 402 12.15 26.47 -22.26
N GLN A 403 12.93 27.12 -21.40
CA GLN A 403 14.15 27.82 -21.79
C GLN A 403 15.22 26.84 -22.29
N GLU A 404 15.43 25.74 -21.61
CA GLU A 404 16.38 24.69 -22.01
C GLU A 404 15.99 24.09 -23.37
N GLN A 405 14.71 23.81 -23.57
CA GLN A 405 14.20 23.30 -24.84
C GLN A 405 14.44 24.31 -25.96
N GLN A 406 14.14 25.59 -25.74
CA GLN A 406 14.41 26.63 -26.72
C GLN A 406 15.90 26.77 -27.04
N MET A 407 16.77 26.69 -26.02
CA MET A 407 18.22 26.73 -26.23
C MET A 407 18.73 25.56 -27.08
N ILE A 408 18.18 24.38 -26.91
CA ILE A 408 18.51 23.19 -27.69
C ILE A 408 18.06 23.37 -29.15
N GLU A 409 16.86 23.85 -29.38
CA GLU A 409 16.30 24.12 -30.71
C GLU A 409 17.08 25.20 -31.45
N GLU A 410 17.42 26.29 -30.76
CA GLU A 410 18.29 27.37 -31.31
C GLU A 410 19.70 26.86 -31.64
N ASP A 411 20.26 25.95 -30.83
CA ASP A 411 21.56 25.35 -31.10
C ASP A 411 21.49 24.40 -32.30
N ALA A 412 20.43 23.59 -32.41
CA ALA A 412 20.23 22.69 -33.53
C ALA A 412 20.06 23.43 -34.88
N ALA A 413 19.58 24.67 -34.87
CA ALA A 413 19.43 25.51 -36.04
C ALA A 413 20.78 26.09 -36.56
N LYS A 414 21.88 26.02 -35.77
CA LYS A 414 23.21 26.48 -36.17
C LYS A 414 23.87 25.50 -37.13
N PRO A 415 24.87 25.98 -37.91
CA PRO A 415 25.73 25.06 -38.67
C PRO A 415 26.34 23.99 -37.76
N GLU A 416 26.43 22.75 -38.25
CA GLU A 416 26.87 21.59 -37.47
C GLU A 416 28.15 21.79 -36.66
N LYS A 417 29.12 22.49 -37.25
CA LYS A 417 30.42 22.83 -36.58
C LYS A 417 30.27 23.77 -35.38
N ASP A 418 29.15 24.49 -35.30
CA ASP A 418 28.89 25.52 -34.26
C ASP A 418 27.87 25.03 -33.22
N GLN A 419 27.34 23.81 -33.39
CA GLN A 419 26.41 23.21 -32.46
C GLN A 419 27.15 22.73 -31.20
N LYS A 420 26.65 23.14 -30.03
CA LYS A 420 27.25 22.79 -28.73
C LYS A 420 26.65 21.50 -28.14
N TYR A 421 25.41 21.19 -28.54
CA TYR A 421 24.62 20.11 -27.93
C TYR A 421 24.45 18.89 -28.82
N GLN A 422 24.92 18.92 -30.05
CA GLN A 422 24.86 17.79 -30.99
C GLN A 422 25.48 16.51 -30.39
N GLY A 423 24.71 15.42 -30.40
CA GLY A 423 25.15 14.11 -29.90
C GLY A 423 25.33 14.04 -28.37
N LYS A 424 24.84 15.03 -27.62
CA LYS A 424 24.83 15.00 -26.16
C LYS A 424 23.42 14.61 -25.67
N ASP A 425 23.38 13.74 -24.71
CA ASP A 425 22.18 13.45 -23.95
C ASP A 425 21.96 14.59 -22.92
N ILE A 426 20.93 15.40 -23.14
CA ILE A 426 20.62 16.56 -22.31
C ILE A 426 19.34 16.26 -21.54
N THR A 427 19.48 16.14 -20.24
CA THR A 427 18.33 16.00 -19.35
C THR A 427 17.76 17.38 -19.03
N LEU A 428 16.51 17.63 -19.42
CA LEU A 428 15.79 18.87 -19.11
C LEU A 428 15.40 18.92 -17.63
N ALA A 429 15.29 20.15 -17.11
CA ALA A 429 14.79 20.36 -15.75
C ALA A 429 13.40 19.72 -15.55
N SER A 430 13.29 18.80 -14.60
CA SER A 430 12.07 18.03 -14.36
C SER A 430 11.70 17.91 -12.88
N THR A 431 12.66 18.13 -11.98
CA THR A 431 12.48 17.90 -10.54
C THR A 431 13.12 19.00 -9.72
N GLY A 432 12.62 19.21 -8.51
CA GLY A 432 13.19 20.16 -7.58
C GLY A 432 12.61 20.08 -6.17
N ALA A 433 13.21 20.82 -5.24
CA ALA A 433 12.73 20.94 -3.88
C ALA A 433 12.99 22.33 -3.29
N ILE A 434 12.11 22.76 -2.38
CA ILE A 434 12.29 23.96 -1.54
C ILE A 434 12.03 23.57 -0.09
N VAL A 435 12.93 23.94 0.82
CA VAL A 435 12.72 23.79 2.26
C VAL A 435 12.84 25.15 2.92
N VAL A 436 11.85 25.51 3.73
CA VAL A 436 11.85 26.73 4.55
C VAL A 436 11.85 26.34 6.00
N MET A 437 12.83 26.81 6.74
CA MET A 437 13.04 26.46 8.14
C MET A 437 13.20 27.71 9.01
N ASP A 438 12.65 27.69 10.20
CA ASP A 438 12.96 28.68 11.24
C ASP A 438 14.29 28.32 11.92
N PRO A 439 15.37 29.10 11.74
CA PRO A 439 16.68 28.76 12.27
C PRO A 439 16.77 28.90 13.79
N ARG A 440 15.79 29.53 14.43
CA ARG A 440 15.78 29.76 15.91
C ARG A 440 15.44 28.50 16.68
N ASN A 441 14.58 27.65 16.12
CA ASN A 441 14.05 26.46 16.80
C ASN A 441 14.13 25.18 15.94
N GLY A 442 14.50 25.31 14.65
CA GLY A 442 14.61 24.18 13.72
C GLY A 442 13.28 23.73 13.13
N GLU A 443 12.18 24.44 13.35
CA GLU A 443 10.88 24.10 12.75
C GLU A 443 10.92 24.21 11.23
N VAL A 444 10.48 23.15 10.54
CA VAL A 444 10.25 23.17 9.10
C VAL A 444 8.87 23.79 8.83
N LEU A 445 8.87 24.95 8.19
CA LEU A 445 7.65 25.71 7.88
C LEU A 445 7.05 25.34 6.54
N ALA A 446 7.90 24.95 5.57
CA ALA A 446 7.48 24.41 4.27
C ALA A 446 8.53 23.43 3.74
N SER A 447 8.08 22.41 3.03
CA SER A 447 8.92 21.39 2.39
C SER A 447 8.26 20.96 1.07
N ALA A 448 8.52 21.71 0.01
CA ALA A 448 7.96 21.47 -1.31
C ALA A 448 8.84 20.50 -2.12
N SER A 449 8.22 19.61 -2.84
CA SER A 449 8.85 18.65 -3.76
C SER A 449 8.08 18.61 -5.07
N TYR A 450 8.78 18.67 -6.21
CA TYR A 450 8.15 18.68 -7.53
C TYR A 450 8.74 17.57 -8.41
N PRO A 451 7.91 16.87 -9.23
CA PRO A 451 6.46 16.96 -9.28
C PRO A 451 5.77 16.34 -8.08
N SER A 452 4.47 16.65 -7.90
CA SER A 452 3.63 16.18 -6.81
C SER A 452 2.55 15.21 -7.30
N TYR A 453 1.70 14.75 -6.40
CA TYR A 453 0.59 13.82 -6.67
C TYR A 453 -0.56 14.13 -5.71
N ASP A 454 -1.78 13.70 -6.04
CA ASP A 454 -2.91 13.79 -5.12
C ASP A 454 -3.07 12.49 -4.31
N PRO A 455 -2.91 12.52 -2.98
CA PRO A 455 -3.09 11.35 -2.12
C PRO A 455 -4.48 10.71 -2.19
N ASN A 456 -5.52 11.47 -2.56
CA ASN A 456 -6.87 10.96 -2.72
C ASN A 456 -6.98 9.88 -3.80
N TRP A 457 -6.09 9.87 -4.80
CA TRP A 457 -6.08 8.85 -5.85
C TRP A 457 -5.93 7.43 -5.29
N PHE A 458 -5.16 7.26 -4.21
CA PHE A 458 -4.96 5.95 -3.59
C PHE A 458 -6.19 5.44 -2.84
N MET A 459 -7.08 6.35 -2.41
CA MET A 459 -8.32 5.99 -1.73
C MET A 459 -9.45 5.67 -2.72
N GLN A 460 -9.43 6.29 -3.90
CA GLN A 460 -10.46 6.15 -4.93
C GLN A 460 -10.14 5.03 -5.93
N GLY A 461 -8.88 4.56 -5.96
CA GLY A 461 -8.34 3.70 -7.01
C GLY A 461 -7.74 4.53 -8.14
N LEU A 462 -6.58 4.09 -8.62
CA LEU A 462 -5.84 4.79 -9.69
C LEU A 462 -6.48 4.54 -11.05
N THR A 463 -6.67 5.61 -11.82
CA THR A 463 -6.96 5.48 -13.26
C THR A 463 -5.71 5.02 -14.01
N LYS A 464 -5.87 4.62 -15.29
CA LYS A 464 -4.72 4.23 -16.12
C LYS A 464 -3.72 5.39 -16.27
N GLU A 465 -4.21 6.60 -16.49
CA GLU A 465 -3.38 7.81 -16.64
C GLU A 465 -2.63 8.13 -15.34
N GLN A 466 -3.31 8.04 -14.20
CA GLN A 466 -2.67 8.25 -12.89
C GLN A 466 -1.62 7.18 -12.59
N SER A 467 -1.90 5.92 -12.94
CA SER A 467 -0.95 4.83 -12.78
C SER A 467 0.29 5.02 -13.67
N GLU A 468 0.09 5.44 -14.92
CA GLU A 468 1.19 5.75 -15.84
C GLU A 468 2.02 6.95 -15.34
N TYR A 469 1.37 8.01 -14.83
CA TYR A 469 2.04 9.16 -14.23
C TYR A 469 2.90 8.79 -13.03
N LEU A 470 2.42 7.89 -12.16
CA LEU A 470 3.10 7.53 -10.91
C LEU A 470 4.15 6.44 -11.08
N PHE A 471 3.95 5.50 -11.99
CA PHE A 471 4.72 4.25 -12.11
C PHE A 471 5.18 3.93 -13.53
N GLY A 472 4.77 4.70 -14.54
CA GLY A 472 5.14 4.50 -15.94
C GLY A 472 6.60 4.85 -16.23
N GLU A 473 7.00 4.74 -17.49
CA GLU A 473 8.39 4.97 -17.92
C GLU A 473 8.86 6.40 -17.59
N ALA A 474 8.02 7.40 -17.83
CA ALA A 474 8.29 8.80 -17.51
C ALA A 474 8.47 9.07 -15.99
N ALA A 475 7.86 8.23 -15.14
CA ALA A 475 8.00 8.32 -13.69
C ALA A 475 9.42 7.95 -13.21
N THR A 476 10.20 7.24 -14.00
CA THR A 476 11.58 6.86 -13.66
C THR A 476 12.46 8.09 -13.49
N ASP A 477 12.29 9.11 -14.33
CA ASP A 477 13.05 10.35 -14.28
C ASP A 477 12.47 11.37 -13.29
N THR A 478 11.15 11.47 -13.23
CA THR A 478 10.45 12.48 -12.41
C THR A 478 10.17 12.03 -10.98
N THR A 479 10.02 10.72 -10.75
CA THR A 479 9.74 10.09 -9.45
C THR A 479 8.70 10.84 -8.61
N PRO A 480 7.42 10.98 -9.07
CA PRO A 480 6.44 11.85 -8.42
C PRO A 480 6.19 11.53 -6.94
N LEU A 481 6.23 10.26 -6.56
CA LEU A 481 6.01 9.80 -5.18
C LEU A 481 7.18 10.09 -4.23
N ARG A 482 8.35 10.39 -4.79
CA ARG A 482 9.56 10.60 -3.98
C ARG A 482 9.60 12.01 -3.41
N ASN A 483 9.70 12.14 -2.09
CA ASN A 483 9.96 13.42 -1.45
C ASN A 483 11.43 13.83 -1.66
N LYS A 484 11.66 14.72 -2.61
CA LYS A 484 13.00 15.16 -3.03
C LYS A 484 13.68 16.06 -2.00
N ALA A 485 12.88 16.74 -1.16
CA ALA A 485 13.40 17.59 -0.10
C ALA A 485 14.22 16.80 0.94
N VAL A 486 13.89 15.51 1.16
CA VAL A 486 14.53 14.67 2.19
C VAL A 486 15.29 13.48 1.62
N SER A 487 15.01 13.04 0.39
CA SER A 487 15.58 11.81 -0.19
C SER A 487 16.46 12.02 -1.41
N ALA A 488 16.40 13.19 -2.06
CA ALA A 488 17.26 13.48 -3.18
C ALA A 488 18.68 13.87 -2.72
N ARG A 489 19.66 13.53 -3.54
CA ARG A 489 21.08 13.88 -3.29
C ARG A 489 21.52 14.83 -4.38
N TYR A 490 21.67 16.09 -4.03
CA TYR A 490 22.19 17.13 -4.92
C TYR A 490 23.59 17.53 -4.50
N ALA A 491 24.43 17.90 -5.47
CA ALA A 491 25.70 18.52 -5.17
C ALA A 491 25.43 19.90 -4.54
N PRO A 492 25.91 20.16 -3.32
CA PRO A 492 25.58 21.40 -2.60
C PRO A 492 26.19 22.65 -3.24
N GLY A 493 27.24 22.50 -4.04
CA GLY A 493 27.91 23.62 -4.66
C GLY A 493 28.39 24.66 -3.63
N SER A 494 28.26 25.92 -3.97
CA SER A 494 28.77 27.04 -3.15
C SER A 494 28.06 27.25 -1.82
N ILE A 495 26.87 26.67 -1.62
CA ILE A 495 26.20 26.74 -0.31
C ILE A 495 26.93 25.92 0.78
N PHE A 496 27.87 25.04 0.38
CA PHE A 496 28.71 24.30 1.34
C PHE A 496 29.87 25.14 1.88
N LYS A 497 30.24 26.24 1.22
CA LYS A 497 31.38 27.09 1.60
C LYS A 497 31.31 27.68 3.02
N PRO A 498 30.17 28.15 3.51
CA PRO A 498 30.05 28.60 4.90
C PRO A 498 30.44 27.50 5.91
N LEU A 499 30.01 26.25 5.66
CA LEU A 499 30.39 25.11 6.51
C LEU A 499 31.90 24.84 6.46
N THR A 500 32.49 24.88 5.27
CA THR A 500 33.94 24.74 5.11
C THR A 500 34.69 25.85 5.83
N GLY A 501 34.20 27.09 5.71
CA GLY A 501 34.79 28.23 6.41
C GLY A 501 34.76 28.11 7.93
N VAL A 502 33.59 27.70 8.48
CA VAL A 502 33.43 27.45 9.94
C VAL A 502 34.37 26.32 10.37
N ALA A 503 34.47 25.23 9.62
CA ALA A 503 35.38 24.12 9.93
C ALA A 503 36.86 24.60 9.93
N GLY A 504 37.26 25.35 8.93
CA GLY A 504 38.65 25.90 8.85
C GLY A 504 39.00 26.80 10.04
N VAL A 505 38.09 27.64 10.48
CA VAL A 505 38.27 28.48 11.68
C VAL A 505 38.29 27.64 12.96
N SER A 506 37.39 26.67 13.09
CA SER A 506 37.31 25.81 14.28
C SER A 506 38.53 24.92 14.49
N GLU A 507 39.11 24.46 13.38
CA GLU A 507 40.33 23.65 13.38
C GLU A 507 41.64 24.51 13.43
N GLY A 508 41.49 25.83 13.43
CA GLY A 508 42.61 26.77 13.50
C GLY A 508 43.49 26.79 12.22
N VAL A 509 42.94 26.32 11.11
CA VAL A 509 43.62 26.30 9.79
C VAL A 509 43.68 27.69 9.16
N VAL A 510 42.64 28.49 9.41
CA VAL A 510 42.48 29.88 8.94
C VAL A 510 41.82 30.72 9.99
N SER A 511 42.20 32.00 10.09
CA SER A 511 41.44 32.96 10.93
C SER A 511 40.51 33.82 10.05
N ILE A 512 39.45 34.35 10.70
CA ILE A 512 38.42 35.16 9.98
C ILE A 512 39.07 36.35 9.24
N ASP A 513 40.05 36.98 9.86
CA ASP A 513 40.69 38.19 9.35
C ASP A 513 41.96 37.91 8.53
N GLU A 514 42.40 36.66 8.44
CA GLU A 514 43.54 36.26 7.67
C GLU A 514 43.36 36.59 6.19
N ILE A 515 44.35 37.26 5.61
CA ILE A 515 44.31 37.61 4.19
C ILE A 515 44.96 36.50 3.40
N VAL A 516 44.20 35.90 2.53
CA VAL A 516 44.68 34.88 1.58
C VAL A 516 44.62 35.45 0.17
N ASN A 517 45.65 35.18 -0.61
CA ASN A 517 45.74 35.64 -2.00
C ASN A 517 45.15 34.60 -2.96
N ASP A 518 43.98 34.91 -3.55
CA ASP A 518 43.41 34.12 -4.64
C ASP A 518 44.19 34.38 -5.93
N HIS A 519 45.05 33.44 -6.31
CA HIS A 519 45.84 33.45 -7.55
C HIS A 519 44.99 33.00 -8.77
N GLY A 520 43.75 33.41 -8.87
CA GLY A 520 42.82 33.02 -9.91
C GLY A 520 43.32 33.11 -11.34
N ASP A 521 44.30 33.98 -11.61
CA ASP A 521 44.91 34.16 -12.90
C ASP A 521 45.92 33.05 -13.27
N SER A 522 46.61 32.43 -12.29
CA SER A 522 47.56 31.33 -12.48
C SER A 522 47.00 29.93 -12.19
N GLY A 523 45.87 29.85 -11.63
CA GLY A 523 44.82 28.91 -11.80
C GLY A 523 44.57 27.75 -10.88
N TYR A 524 45.47 27.02 -10.39
CA TYR A 524 45.15 25.74 -9.78
C TYR A 524 45.42 25.71 -8.29
N TYR A 525 44.47 25.21 -7.50
CA TYR A 525 44.69 24.80 -6.12
C TYR A 525 45.18 23.36 -6.12
N TYR A 526 46.43 23.14 -5.83
CA TYR A 526 47.03 21.82 -5.90
C TYR A 526 46.71 21.02 -4.64
N PHE A 527 46.25 19.78 -4.81
CA PHE A 527 46.22 18.84 -3.72
C PHE A 527 47.61 18.28 -3.44
N TYR A 528 47.97 18.26 -2.17
CA TYR A 528 49.18 17.64 -1.71
C TYR A 528 48.81 16.31 -1.05
N SER A 529 49.38 15.21 -1.54
CA SER A 529 49.32 13.90 -0.90
C SER A 529 50.73 13.42 -0.56
N VAL A 530 50.83 12.50 0.38
CA VAL A 530 52.09 11.84 0.71
C VAL A 530 52.07 10.48 0.05
N ASP A 531 53.12 10.15 -0.76
CA ASP A 531 53.24 8.84 -1.37
C ASP A 531 53.69 7.76 -0.37
N GLU A 532 53.75 6.51 -0.80
CA GLU A 532 54.15 5.36 0.01
C GLU A 532 55.55 5.49 0.63
N ASN A 533 56.39 6.40 0.09
CA ASN A 533 57.74 6.68 0.55
C ASN A 533 57.80 7.92 1.46
N GLY A 534 56.68 8.51 1.84
CA GLY A 534 56.60 9.70 2.68
C GLY A 534 56.94 11.01 1.93
N LYS A 535 56.97 11.00 0.59
CA LYS A 535 57.25 12.16 -0.25
C LYS A 535 55.96 12.88 -0.61
N THR A 536 55.97 14.20 -0.44
CA THR A 536 54.85 15.04 -0.87
C THR A 536 54.71 15.03 -2.40
N VAL A 537 53.56 14.61 -2.88
CA VAL A 537 53.21 14.60 -4.31
C VAL A 537 52.13 15.65 -4.55
N VAL A 538 52.36 16.48 -5.58
CA VAL A 538 51.43 17.51 -6.01
C VAL A 538 50.52 16.94 -7.10
N GLN A 539 49.25 16.79 -6.80
CA GLN A 539 48.25 16.38 -7.79
C GLN A 539 47.73 17.60 -8.56
N LYS A 540 48.11 17.65 -9.84
CA LYS A 540 47.66 18.72 -10.76
C LYS A 540 46.37 18.40 -11.50
N GLN A 541 46.08 17.11 -11.71
CA GLN A 541 44.92 16.67 -12.45
C GLN A 541 43.67 16.74 -11.54
N GLY A 542 42.63 17.42 -12.00
CA GLY A 542 41.38 17.60 -11.24
C GLY A 542 41.45 18.69 -10.14
N ALA A 543 42.56 19.44 -10.06
CA ALA A 543 42.68 20.54 -9.11
C ALA A 543 41.63 21.62 -9.42
N PRO A 544 40.83 22.06 -8.41
CA PRO A 544 39.82 23.09 -8.62
C PRO A 544 40.43 24.45 -8.98
N ARG A 545 39.63 25.28 -9.64
CA ARG A 545 39.96 26.68 -9.95
C ARG A 545 38.88 27.58 -9.37
N CYS A 546 39.25 28.81 -9.09
CA CYS A 546 38.25 29.83 -8.84
C CYS A 546 37.45 30.09 -10.12
N TRP A 547 36.14 30.36 -9.97
CA TRP A 547 35.28 30.69 -11.11
C TRP A 547 35.73 31.98 -11.83
N SER A 548 36.37 32.93 -11.10
CA SER A 548 36.95 34.15 -11.65
C SER A 548 37.98 33.91 -12.74
N TYR A 549 38.66 32.74 -12.74
CA TYR A 549 39.60 32.34 -13.77
C TYR A 549 38.98 32.31 -15.17
N SER A 550 37.74 31.93 -15.31
CA SER A 550 37.03 31.92 -16.60
C SER A 550 36.97 33.31 -17.24
N ASN A 551 37.00 34.34 -16.42
CA ASN A 551 36.97 35.74 -16.83
C ASN A 551 38.36 36.39 -16.83
N HIS A 552 39.46 35.60 -16.71
CA HIS A 552 40.85 36.08 -16.60
C HIS A 552 41.03 37.10 -15.45
N THR A 553 40.31 36.89 -14.33
CA THR A 553 40.38 37.74 -13.14
C THR A 553 40.70 36.92 -11.90
N ALA A 554 41.12 37.59 -10.83
CA ALA A 554 41.34 37.02 -9.51
C ALA A 554 40.65 37.86 -8.45
N HIS A 555 40.27 37.28 -7.31
CA HIS A 555 39.73 38.05 -6.18
C HIS A 555 40.86 38.75 -5.39
N ALA A 556 42.11 38.48 -5.72
CA ALA A 556 43.31 39.04 -5.08
C ALA A 556 43.36 38.70 -3.55
N ASN A 557 43.77 39.64 -2.72
CA ASN A 557 43.93 39.47 -1.29
C ASN A 557 42.55 39.63 -0.61
N ILE A 558 41.99 38.53 -0.16
CA ILE A 558 40.65 38.47 0.48
C ILE A 558 40.72 37.71 1.81
N ASN A 559 39.91 38.12 2.77
CA ASN A 559 39.66 37.38 3.99
C ASN A 559 38.48 36.39 3.83
N LEU A 560 38.23 35.55 4.83
CA LEU A 560 37.18 34.54 4.78
C LEU A 560 35.80 35.14 4.48
N THR A 561 35.43 36.28 5.09
CA THR A 561 34.16 36.95 4.84
C THR A 561 34.03 37.40 3.39
N GLN A 562 35.10 37.97 2.84
CA GLN A 562 35.14 38.38 1.43
C GLN A 562 35.13 37.17 0.48
N ALA A 563 35.84 36.08 0.83
CA ALA A 563 35.80 34.83 0.05
C ALA A 563 34.38 34.27 -0.03
N LEU A 564 33.62 34.28 1.06
CA LEU A 564 32.20 33.88 1.07
C LEU A 564 31.34 34.83 0.25
N THR A 565 31.55 36.17 0.40
CA THR A 565 30.81 37.20 -0.35
C THR A 565 30.96 37.04 -1.85
N PHE A 566 32.17 36.79 -2.32
CA PHE A 566 32.49 36.61 -3.74
C PHE A 566 32.30 35.17 -4.22
N SER A 567 31.86 34.28 -3.34
CA SER A 567 31.81 32.84 -3.65
C SER A 567 33.13 32.29 -4.21
N CYS A 568 34.24 32.71 -3.66
CA CYS A 568 35.57 32.25 -4.07
C CYS A 568 35.70 30.75 -3.81
N ASN A 569 36.36 30.02 -4.73
CA ASN A 569 36.61 28.59 -4.55
C ASN A 569 37.89 28.26 -3.78
N TYR A 570 38.64 29.30 -3.40
CA TYR A 570 39.90 29.18 -2.66
C TYR A 570 39.69 28.99 -1.19
#